data_4a59f92be514fc980fa27a8faec04099
#
_entry.id   4a59f92be514fc980fa27a8faec04099
#
_cell.length_a   1.000
_cell.length_b   1.000
_cell.length_c   1.000
_cell.angle_alpha   90.00
_cell.angle_beta   90.00
_cell.angle_gamma   90.00
#
_symmetry.space_group_name_H-M   'P 1'
#
loop_
_entity.id
_entity.type
_entity.pdbx_description
1 polymer ?
#
loop_
_entity_poly.entity_id
_entity_poly.type
_entity_poly.pdbx_seq_one_letter_code
_entity_poly.pdbx_strand_id
1 'polypeptide(L)'
;VSGSVLLQWIPALFAFFFGFSMTAHIMALLFVVICLVLLYVFYHPATAVSSTAPTNDYRQLLRRNYAFLLLAGGTFVLFCILLSTHTILPKDDGLHVGQCTYGDLQMHLGIITSIANQQTFPPYYSISPWDKLCYPFLCDSISSSIYLFGASLRYAYMLPMYFAFFQV
;
A
#
# COMPACT_ATOMS: atom_id res chain seq x y z
N VAL A 1 4.04 0.39 -10.07
CA VAL A 1 4.80 1.40 -9.30
C VAL A 1 4.08 2.74 -9.28
N SER A 2 3.81 3.40 -10.43
CA SER A 2 3.18 4.74 -10.44
C SER A 2 1.83 4.78 -9.72
N GLY A 3 0.99 3.75 -9.88
CA GLY A 3 -0.32 3.67 -9.22
C GLY A 3 -0.22 3.60 -7.69
N SER A 4 0.76 2.88 -7.14
CA SER A 4 0.94 2.81 -5.68
C SER A 4 1.43 4.13 -5.09
N VAL A 5 2.26 4.87 -5.83
CA VAL A 5 2.66 6.22 -5.43
C VAL A 5 1.45 7.15 -5.38
N LEU A 6 0.59 7.11 -6.40
CA LEU A 6 -0.64 7.91 -6.42
C LEU A 6 -1.61 7.54 -5.29
N LEU A 7 -1.77 6.23 -5.00
CA LEU A 7 -2.60 5.76 -3.87
C LEU A 7 -2.08 6.25 -2.51
N GLN A 8 -0.79 6.50 -2.40
CA GLN A 8 -0.17 7.02 -1.17
C GLN A 8 -0.27 8.54 -1.08
N TRP A 9 0.10 9.24 -2.15
CA TRP A 9 0.26 10.69 -2.13
C TRP A 9 -1.05 11.46 -2.23
N ILE A 10 -2.01 11.02 -3.06
CA ILE A 10 -3.24 11.78 -3.27
C ILE A 10 -4.08 11.87 -1.99
N PRO A 11 -4.39 10.77 -1.28
CA PRO A 11 -5.07 10.85 0.00
C PRO A 11 -4.30 11.67 1.05
N ALA A 12 -2.96 11.54 1.08
CA ALA A 12 -2.12 12.30 1.99
C ALA A 12 -2.20 13.82 1.73
N LEU A 13 -2.20 14.26 0.45
CA LEU A 13 -2.38 15.67 0.10
C LEU A 13 -3.72 16.23 0.60
N PHE A 14 -4.81 15.49 0.40
CA PHE A 14 -6.12 15.91 0.92
C PHE A 14 -6.17 15.87 2.45
N ALA A 15 -5.43 14.96 3.08
CA ALA A 15 -5.37 14.86 4.53
C ALA A 15 -4.71 16.09 5.21
N PHE A 16 -3.83 16.81 4.52
CA PHE A 16 -3.30 18.08 5.04
C PHE A 16 -4.38 19.16 5.25
N PHE A 17 -5.46 19.11 4.45
CA PHE A 17 -6.55 20.09 4.51
C PHE A 17 -7.74 19.60 5.34
N PHE A 18 -8.06 18.32 5.27
CA PHE A 18 -9.28 17.75 5.85
C PHE A 18 -9.00 16.76 7.00
N GLY A 19 -7.74 16.66 7.44
CA GLY A 19 -7.31 15.61 8.35
C GLY A 19 -7.32 14.24 7.67
N PHE A 20 -6.72 13.24 8.30
CA PHE A 20 -6.70 11.87 7.77
C PHE A 20 -8.04 11.18 8.05
N SER A 21 -9.01 11.40 7.21
CA SER A 21 -10.40 11.03 7.41
C SER A 21 -11.01 10.38 6.17
N MET A 22 -12.18 9.76 6.33
CA MET A 22 -12.96 9.23 5.20
C MET A 22 -13.28 10.32 4.17
N THR A 23 -13.53 11.56 4.62
CA THR A 23 -13.78 12.69 3.73
C THR A 23 -12.59 12.98 2.84
N ALA A 24 -11.37 12.98 3.40
CA ALA A 24 -10.15 13.19 2.62
C ALA A 24 -9.98 12.11 1.54
N HIS A 25 -10.27 10.85 1.88
CA HIS A 25 -10.18 9.74 0.93
C HIS A 25 -11.24 9.80 -0.17
N ILE A 26 -12.48 10.20 0.16
CA ILE A 26 -13.54 10.41 -0.84
C ILE A 26 -13.14 11.54 -1.80
N MET A 27 -12.65 12.67 -1.27
CA MET A 27 -12.17 13.79 -2.09
C MET A 27 -11.00 13.39 -2.97
N ALA A 28 -10.06 12.60 -2.45
CA ALA A 28 -8.95 12.05 -3.21
C ALA A 28 -9.43 11.16 -4.36
N LEU A 29 -10.39 10.27 -4.10
CA LEU A 29 -10.98 9.39 -5.11
C LEU A 29 -11.69 10.20 -6.20
N LEU A 30 -12.52 11.17 -5.81
CA LEU A 30 -13.21 12.06 -6.76
C LEU A 30 -12.22 12.83 -7.64
N PHE A 31 -11.16 13.34 -7.04
CA PHE A 31 -10.08 14.01 -7.78
C PHE A 31 -9.45 13.10 -8.83
N VAL A 32 -9.10 11.85 -8.45
CA VAL A 32 -8.54 10.86 -9.38
C VAL A 32 -9.52 10.56 -10.52
N VAL A 33 -10.79 10.35 -10.22
CA VAL A 33 -11.83 10.08 -11.23
C VAL A 33 -11.97 11.26 -12.18
N ILE A 34 -12.00 12.49 -11.68
CA ILE A 34 -12.05 13.70 -12.51
C ILE A 34 -10.82 13.77 -13.43
N CYS A 35 -9.63 13.55 -12.90
CA CYS A 35 -8.41 13.55 -13.71
C CYS A 35 -8.45 12.48 -14.81
N LEU A 36 -8.92 11.28 -14.50
CA LEU A 36 -9.06 10.21 -15.51
C LEU A 36 -10.08 10.54 -16.58
N VAL A 37 -11.22 11.13 -16.21
CA VAL A 37 -12.25 11.58 -17.17
C VAL A 37 -11.68 12.68 -18.05
N LEU A 38 -10.99 13.67 -17.51
CA LEU A 38 -10.35 14.74 -18.27
C LEU A 38 -9.30 14.18 -19.23
N LEU A 39 -8.46 13.26 -18.77
CA LEU A 39 -7.49 12.56 -19.62
C LEU A 39 -8.20 11.81 -20.76
N TYR A 40 -9.27 11.10 -20.45
CA TYR A 40 -10.05 10.37 -21.45
C TYR A 40 -10.69 11.31 -22.50
N VAL A 41 -11.25 12.44 -22.07
CA VAL A 41 -11.92 13.41 -22.95
C VAL A 41 -10.93 14.17 -23.82
N PHE A 42 -9.80 14.61 -23.24
CA PHE A 42 -8.85 15.48 -23.94
C PHE A 42 -7.72 14.71 -24.63
N TYR A 43 -7.41 13.52 -24.15
CA TYR A 43 -6.38 12.67 -24.73
C TYR A 43 -7.00 11.65 -25.67
N HIS A 44 -7.36 12.07 -26.89
CA HIS A 44 -7.62 11.13 -27.98
C HIS A 44 -6.28 10.73 -28.60
N PRO A 45 -5.85 9.48 -28.50
CA PRO A 45 -4.70 9.03 -29.28
C PRO A 45 -5.07 9.18 -30.75
N ALA A 46 -4.45 10.15 -31.42
CA ALA A 46 -4.69 10.48 -32.84
C ALA A 46 -4.30 9.36 -33.82
N THR A 47 -3.78 8.25 -33.29
CA THR A 47 -3.42 7.09 -34.09
C THR A 47 -3.83 5.83 -33.32
N ALA A 48 -4.87 5.15 -33.83
CA ALA A 48 -4.94 3.74 -33.68
C ALA A 48 -3.66 3.17 -34.34
N VAL A 49 -2.60 3.01 -33.54
CA VAL A 49 -1.50 2.16 -33.94
C VAL A 49 -2.16 0.81 -34.19
N SER A 50 -2.27 0.44 -35.47
CA SER A 50 -2.61 -0.91 -35.87
C SER A 50 -1.52 -1.80 -35.28
N SER A 51 -1.64 -2.12 -34.00
CA SER A 51 -0.86 -3.15 -33.38
C SER A 51 -1.38 -4.44 -33.96
N THR A 52 -0.73 -4.90 -35.01
CA THR A 52 -0.62 -6.34 -35.25
C THR A 52 0.08 -6.86 -33.99
N ALA A 53 -0.71 -7.07 -32.94
CA ALA A 53 -0.21 -7.68 -31.73
C ALA A 53 0.38 -9.02 -32.18
N PRO A 54 1.68 -9.26 -31.94
CA PRO A 54 2.23 -10.57 -32.20
C PRO A 54 1.33 -11.54 -31.40
N THR A 55 0.81 -12.56 -32.07
CA THR A 55 0.12 -13.65 -31.41
C THR A 55 1.15 -14.31 -30.51
N ASN A 56 1.36 -13.71 -29.33
CA ASN A 56 2.23 -14.29 -28.31
C ASN A 56 1.57 -15.59 -27.91
N ASP A 57 2.11 -16.70 -28.40
CA ASP A 57 1.76 -18.00 -27.86
C ASP A 57 2.16 -18.01 -26.39
N TYR A 58 1.16 -17.77 -25.50
CA TYR A 58 1.36 -17.77 -24.05
C TYR A 58 2.06 -19.02 -23.56
N ARG A 59 1.87 -20.17 -24.25
CA ARG A 59 2.57 -21.42 -23.93
C ARG A 59 4.08 -21.30 -24.18
N GLN A 60 4.46 -20.65 -25.27
CA GLN A 60 5.86 -20.43 -25.61
C GLN A 60 6.51 -19.43 -24.64
N LEU A 61 5.77 -18.37 -24.27
CA LEU A 61 6.22 -17.40 -23.28
C LEU A 61 6.44 -18.03 -21.90
N LEU A 62 5.49 -18.84 -21.44
CA LEU A 62 5.58 -19.60 -20.19
C LEU A 62 6.76 -20.59 -20.22
N ARG A 63 6.91 -21.34 -21.31
CA ARG A 63 8.05 -22.27 -21.45
C ARG A 63 9.39 -21.57 -21.47
N ARG A 64 9.48 -20.40 -22.09
CA ARG A 64 10.70 -19.61 -22.13
C ARG A 64 11.10 -19.06 -20.75
N ASN A 65 10.12 -18.71 -19.93
CA ASN A 65 10.33 -18.05 -18.64
C ASN A 65 10.03 -18.96 -17.43
N TYR A 66 9.87 -20.29 -17.64
CA TYR A 66 9.44 -21.19 -16.56
C TYR A 66 10.33 -21.14 -15.32
N ALA A 67 11.64 -21.08 -15.51
CA ALA A 67 12.60 -21.05 -14.40
C ALA A 67 12.44 -19.76 -13.57
N PHE A 68 12.26 -18.61 -14.24
CA PHE A 68 11.97 -17.34 -13.57
C PHE A 68 10.63 -17.41 -12.83
N LEU A 69 9.59 -17.95 -13.45
CA LEU A 69 8.26 -18.08 -12.84
C LEU A 69 8.29 -19.01 -11.62
N LEU A 70 9.02 -20.10 -11.68
CA LEU A 70 9.21 -21.01 -10.54
C LEU A 70 9.96 -20.31 -9.40
N LEU A 71 11.03 -19.58 -9.71
CA LEU A 71 11.79 -18.83 -8.71
C LEU A 71 10.91 -17.73 -8.08
N ALA A 72 10.26 -16.91 -8.89
CA ALA A 72 9.39 -15.84 -8.40
C ALA A 72 8.22 -16.40 -7.58
N GLY A 73 7.56 -17.46 -8.07
CA GLY A 73 6.48 -18.12 -7.34
C GLY A 73 6.94 -18.75 -6.03
N GLY A 74 8.08 -19.45 -6.04
CA GLY A 74 8.66 -20.03 -4.83
C GLY A 74 9.06 -18.96 -3.80
N THR A 75 9.68 -17.88 -4.26
CA THR A 75 10.02 -16.72 -3.40
C THR A 75 8.78 -16.07 -2.83
N PHE A 76 7.73 -15.91 -3.63
CA PHE A 76 6.45 -15.37 -3.16
C PHE A 76 5.81 -16.25 -2.09
N VAL A 77 5.77 -17.56 -2.30
CA VAL A 77 5.24 -18.51 -1.31
C VAL A 77 6.05 -18.43 0.00
N LEU A 78 7.38 -18.42 -0.09
CA LEU A 78 8.24 -18.26 1.07
C LEU A 78 7.96 -16.94 1.79
N PHE A 79 7.83 -15.84 1.05
CA PHE A 79 7.49 -14.52 1.59
C PHE A 79 6.14 -14.53 2.30
N CYS A 80 5.11 -15.16 1.71
CA CYS A 80 3.80 -15.32 2.35
C CYS A 80 3.89 -16.10 3.65
N ILE A 81 4.66 -17.21 3.68
CA ILE A 81 4.88 -18.00 4.89
C ILE A 81 5.58 -17.15 5.96
N LEU A 82 6.65 -16.46 5.61
CA LEU A 82 7.39 -15.62 6.55
C LEU A 82 6.53 -14.50 7.12
N LEU A 83 5.80 -13.76 6.29
CA LEU A 83 4.89 -12.71 6.76
C LEU A 83 3.80 -13.27 7.67
N SER A 84 3.18 -14.38 7.30
CA SER A 84 2.06 -14.94 8.07
C SER A 84 2.49 -15.55 9.40
N THR A 85 3.74 -16.02 9.51
CA THR A 85 4.25 -16.72 10.70
C THR A 85 5.16 -15.90 11.60
N HIS A 86 5.72 -14.76 11.11
CA HIS A 86 6.71 -13.99 11.86
C HIS A 86 6.36 -12.52 12.07
N THR A 87 5.36 -11.97 11.36
CA THR A 87 5.12 -10.52 11.41
C THR A 87 4.19 -10.15 12.56
N ILE A 88 2.91 -10.40 12.45
CA ILE A 88 1.92 -10.08 13.48
C ILE A 88 1.05 -11.31 13.70
N LEU A 89 1.25 -11.96 14.82
CA LEU A 89 0.55 -13.20 15.19
C LEU A 89 -0.48 -12.90 16.27
N PRO A 90 -1.79 -12.99 15.97
CA PRO A 90 -2.82 -12.89 16.99
C PRO A 90 -2.72 -14.12 17.89
N LYS A 91 -2.68 -13.89 19.21
CA LYS A 91 -2.80 -14.89 20.26
C LYS A 91 -3.83 -14.42 21.30
N ASP A 92 -4.18 -15.29 22.24
CA ASP A 92 -5.20 -14.99 23.25
C ASP A 92 -4.82 -13.80 24.13
N ASP A 93 -3.54 -13.55 24.32
CA ASP A 93 -2.99 -12.48 25.16
C ASP A 93 -2.57 -11.23 24.35
N GLY A 94 -2.73 -11.22 23.01
CA GLY A 94 -2.41 -10.04 22.18
C GLY A 94 -1.78 -10.34 20.84
N LEU A 95 -1.11 -9.34 20.27
CA LEU A 95 -0.40 -9.44 19.02
C LEU A 95 1.08 -9.71 19.28
N HIS A 96 1.57 -10.82 18.78
CA HIS A 96 2.97 -11.24 18.90
C HIS A 96 3.74 -11.02 17.60
N VAL A 97 5.02 -10.72 17.71
CA VAL A 97 5.93 -10.55 16.56
C VAL A 97 7.12 -11.49 16.67
N GLY A 98 7.61 -11.96 15.54
CA GLY A 98 8.81 -12.79 15.46
C GLY A 98 10.09 -12.01 15.79
N GLN A 99 11.15 -12.72 16.14
CA GLN A 99 12.40 -12.14 16.64
C GLN A 99 13.04 -11.11 15.71
N CYS A 100 12.94 -11.29 14.39
CA CYS A 100 13.57 -10.39 13.42
C CYS A 100 12.80 -9.10 13.16
N THR A 101 11.55 -9.00 13.63
CA THR A 101 10.64 -7.87 13.31
C THR A 101 10.28 -7.02 14.52
N TYR A 102 10.79 -7.35 15.71
CA TYR A 102 10.40 -6.67 16.95
C TYR A 102 10.94 -5.22 17.06
N GLY A 103 12.01 -4.87 16.36
CA GLY A 103 12.68 -3.57 16.52
C GLY A 103 11.80 -2.40 16.08
N ASP A 104 11.58 -2.26 14.78
CA ASP A 104 10.88 -1.10 14.22
C ASP A 104 9.37 -1.31 14.04
N LEU A 105 8.90 -2.54 14.09
CA LEU A 105 7.51 -2.87 13.81
C LEU A 105 6.54 -2.13 14.75
N GLN A 106 6.83 -2.06 16.06
CA GLN A 106 5.97 -1.36 17.01
C GLN A 106 5.87 0.13 16.68
N MET A 107 6.97 0.74 16.25
CA MET A 107 6.98 2.13 15.83
C MET A 107 6.06 2.34 14.61
N HIS A 108 6.20 1.51 13.58
CA HIS A 108 5.33 1.59 12.40
C HIS A 108 3.86 1.34 12.73
N LEU A 109 3.55 0.36 13.57
CA LEU A 109 2.18 0.11 14.03
C LEU A 109 1.63 1.30 14.83
N GLY A 110 2.47 1.93 15.66
CA GLY A 110 2.13 3.16 16.38
C GLY A 110 1.86 4.33 15.43
N ILE A 111 2.65 4.49 14.37
CA ILE A 111 2.44 5.52 13.34
C ILE A 111 1.14 5.25 12.57
N ILE A 112 0.91 4.02 12.11
CA ILE A 112 -0.30 3.62 11.38
C ILE A 112 -1.56 3.96 12.18
N THR A 113 -1.59 3.55 13.44
CA THR A 113 -2.75 3.79 14.31
C THR A 113 -2.88 5.27 14.68
N SER A 114 -1.78 6.00 14.86
CA SER A 114 -1.79 7.44 15.12
C SER A 114 -2.37 8.22 13.95
N ILE A 115 -1.94 7.95 12.73
CA ILE A 115 -2.47 8.59 11.52
C ILE A 115 -3.99 8.37 11.43
N ALA A 116 -4.44 7.13 11.59
CA ALA A 116 -5.85 6.78 11.41
C ALA A 116 -6.76 7.30 12.54
N ASN A 117 -6.31 7.24 13.80
CA ASN A 117 -7.15 7.54 14.95
C ASN A 117 -7.15 9.01 15.36
N GLN A 118 -6.03 9.73 15.16
CA GLN A 118 -5.94 11.15 15.51
C GLN A 118 -6.69 12.06 14.53
N GLN A 119 -6.89 11.59 13.31
CA GLN A 119 -7.53 12.35 12.21
C GLN A 119 -6.84 13.70 11.90
N THR A 120 -5.61 13.86 12.36
CA THR A 120 -4.74 15.01 12.04
C THR A 120 -3.64 14.57 11.09
N PHE A 121 -3.15 15.49 10.24
CA PHE A 121 -2.07 15.18 9.32
C PHE A 121 -1.14 16.40 9.14
N PRO A 122 0.15 16.31 9.43
CA PRO A 122 0.86 15.17 10.05
C PRO A 122 0.31 14.81 11.44
N PRO A 123 0.36 13.51 11.84
CA PRO A 123 -0.11 13.10 13.15
C PRO A 123 0.85 13.58 14.24
N TYR A 124 0.40 13.57 15.49
CA TYR A 124 1.29 13.69 16.63
C TYR A 124 2.02 12.36 16.85
N TYR A 125 3.23 12.47 17.36
CA TYR A 125 4.07 11.31 17.60
C TYR A 125 3.53 10.49 18.76
N SER A 126 3.33 9.17 18.56
CA SER A 126 2.74 8.29 19.56
C SER A 126 3.52 8.21 20.87
N ILE A 127 4.84 8.46 20.84
CA ILE A 127 5.71 8.43 22.02
C ILE A 127 5.80 9.80 22.68
N SER A 128 5.65 10.90 21.90
CA SER A 128 5.66 12.28 22.39
C SER A 128 4.44 13.01 21.84
N PRO A 129 3.31 12.98 22.55
CA PRO A 129 2.03 13.49 22.02
C PRO A 129 1.97 15.01 21.86
N TRP A 130 3.00 15.70 22.28
CA TRP A 130 3.12 17.16 22.12
C TRP A 130 3.81 17.57 20.82
N ASP A 131 4.53 16.64 20.20
CA ASP A 131 5.33 16.91 19.01
C ASP A 131 4.67 16.31 17.76
N LYS A 132 4.72 17.06 16.66
CA LYS A 132 4.34 16.52 15.34
C LYS A 132 5.35 15.49 14.89
N LEU A 133 4.86 14.43 14.27
CA LEU A 133 5.72 13.36 13.75
C LEU A 133 6.66 13.91 12.65
N CYS A 134 7.96 13.87 12.93
CA CYS A 134 9.03 14.29 12.01
C CYS A 134 9.69 13.09 11.30
N TYR A 135 9.30 11.85 11.63
CA TYR A 135 9.79 10.66 10.97
C TYR A 135 9.13 10.47 9.59
N PRO A 136 9.79 9.90 8.59
CA PRO A 136 9.17 9.58 7.30
C PRO A 136 8.00 8.60 7.46
N PHE A 137 6.77 9.09 7.42
CA PHE A 137 5.56 8.30 7.73
C PHE A 137 4.65 8.07 6.51
N LEU A 138 4.99 8.62 5.35
CA LEU A 138 4.16 8.44 4.15
C LEU A 138 4.06 6.97 3.72
N CYS A 139 5.09 6.17 3.95
CA CYS A 139 5.04 4.72 3.71
C CYS A 139 3.93 4.03 4.51
N ASP A 140 3.65 4.54 5.73
CA ASP A 140 2.63 3.98 6.61
C ASP A 140 1.21 4.50 6.28
N SER A 141 1.08 5.54 5.45
CA SER A 141 -0.22 6.14 5.12
C SER A 141 -1.15 5.18 4.36
N ILE A 142 -0.62 4.29 3.51
CA ILE A 142 -1.44 3.26 2.83
C ILE A 142 -2.00 2.29 3.86
N SER A 143 -1.17 1.81 4.78
CA SER A 143 -1.59 0.94 5.88
C SER A 143 -2.62 1.64 6.77
N SER A 144 -2.42 2.93 7.06
CA SER A 144 -3.35 3.75 7.81
C SER A 144 -4.70 3.90 7.10
N SER A 145 -4.71 4.05 5.77
CA SER A 145 -5.94 4.08 4.97
C SER A 145 -6.70 2.76 5.06
N ILE A 146 -6.01 1.63 4.90
CA ILE A 146 -6.62 0.31 5.00
C ILE A 146 -7.19 0.07 6.42
N TYR A 147 -6.46 0.51 7.45
CA TYR A 147 -6.93 0.44 8.84
C TYR A 147 -8.14 1.36 9.09
N LEU A 148 -8.13 2.59 8.57
CA LEU A 148 -9.25 3.52 8.64
C LEU A 148 -10.53 2.96 7.98
N PHE A 149 -10.39 2.18 6.91
CA PHE A 149 -11.50 1.49 6.24
C PHE A 149 -11.99 0.24 6.99
N GLY A 150 -11.49 -0.04 8.18
CA GLY A 150 -11.98 -1.08 9.07
C GLY A 150 -11.24 -2.42 8.98
N ALA A 151 -10.15 -2.52 8.24
CA ALA A 151 -9.31 -3.71 8.28
C ALA A 151 -8.62 -3.86 9.64
N SER A 152 -8.38 -5.10 10.08
CA SER A 152 -7.55 -5.31 11.27
C SER A 152 -6.13 -4.77 11.05
N LEU A 153 -5.47 -4.38 12.13
CA LEU A 153 -4.11 -3.84 12.09
C LEU A 153 -3.13 -4.79 11.38
N ARG A 154 -3.30 -6.11 11.58
CA ARG A 154 -2.52 -7.14 10.90
C ARG A 154 -2.65 -7.04 9.38
N TYR A 155 -3.87 -7.03 8.86
CA TYR A 155 -4.10 -6.95 7.42
C TYR A 155 -3.71 -5.59 6.85
N ALA A 156 -3.98 -4.51 7.58
CA ALA A 156 -3.58 -3.17 7.17
C ALA A 156 -2.05 -3.04 6.97
N TYR A 157 -1.27 -3.72 7.82
CA TYR A 157 0.18 -3.75 7.69
C TYR A 157 0.66 -4.71 6.60
N MET A 158 0.10 -5.92 6.52
CA MET A 158 0.61 -6.97 5.63
C MET A 158 0.23 -6.76 4.16
N LEU A 159 -0.97 -6.22 3.86
CA LEU A 159 -1.42 -6.06 2.48
C LEU A 159 -0.49 -5.20 1.62
N PRO A 160 -0.01 -4.03 2.06
CA PRO A 160 0.96 -3.25 1.29
C PRO A 160 2.26 -4.00 1.00
N MET A 161 2.71 -4.86 1.92
CA MET A 161 3.90 -5.69 1.72
C MET A 161 3.70 -6.73 0.62
N TYR A 162 2.53 -7.39 0.57
CA TYR A 162 2.20 -8.31 -0.53
C TYR A 162 2.17 -7.57 -1.87
N PHE A 163 1.58 -6.38 -1.92
CA PHE A 163 1.58 -5.57 -3.15
C PHE A 163 2.99 -5.14 -3.55
N ALA A 164 3.84 -4.76 -2.60
CA ALA A 164 5.20 -4.36 -2.89
C ALA A 164 6.00 -5.49 -3.56
N PHE A 165 5.77 -6.74 -3.17
CA PHE A 165 6.41 -7.90 -3.79
C PHE A 165 6.18 -7.99 -5.31
N PHE A 166 4.98 -7.63 -5.78
CA PHE A 166 4.64 -7.66 -7.21
C PHE A 166 5.17 -6.44 -7.99
N GLN A 167 5.79 -5.47 -7.33
CA GLN A 167 6.32 -4.27 -7.96
C GLN A 167 7.83 -4.35 -8.25
N VAL A 168 8.49 -5.34 -7.68
CA VAL A 168 9.91 -5.62 -7.86
C VAL A 168 10.11 -6.70 -8.92
#